data_549176d6b21d7127324068071a214e67
#
_entry.id   549176d6b21d7127324068071a214e67
#
_cell.length_a   1.000
_cell.length_b   1.000
_cell.length_c   1.000
_cell.angle_alpha   90.00
_cell.angle_beta   90.00
_cell.angle_gamma   90.00
#
_symmetry.space_group_name_H-M   'P 1'
#
loop_
_entity.id
_entity.type
_entity.pdbx_description
1 polymer ?
#
loop_
_entity_poly.entity_id
_entity_poly.type
_entity_poly.pdbx_seq_one_letter_code
_entity_poly.pdbx_strand_id
1 'polypeptide(L)'
;MLTDTHCHLYYEELFKDLAGVLDRAHEQGVNRFICVGTNIQDSKKSLSITDNHENIFASTGIHPHDAKDVSESFIDDIYNLMEYDSMVAIGEIGLDYFRNISDPEIQKE
;
A
#
# COMPACT_ATOMS: atom_id res chain seq x y z
N MET A 1 -9.36 2.12 20.83
CA MET A 1 -8.53 2.52 19.67
C MET A 1 -8.32 1.32 18.76
N LEU A 2 -8.67 1.47 17.50
CA LEU A 2 -8.50 0.43 16.49
C LEU A 2 -7.45 0.88 15.46
N THR A 3 -6.82 -0.09 14.82
CA THR A 3 -5.93 0.12 13.68
C THR A 3 -6.51 -0.59 12.46
N ASP A 4 -6.71 0.16 11.37
CA ASP A 4 -6.98 -0.43 10.07
C ASP A 4 -5.63 -0.82 9.45
N THR A 5 -5.35 -2.11 9.36
CA THR A 5 -4.06 -2.62 8.88
C THR A 5 -4.02 -2.85 7.37
N HIS A 6 -5.11 -2.58 6.66
CA HIS A 6 -5.16 -2.79 5.21
C HIS A 6 -6.17 -1.85 4.54
N CYS A 7 -5.72 -0.67 4.16
CA CYS A 7 -6.53 0.29 3.41
C CYS A 7 -5.76 0.85 2.21
N HIS A 8 -6.48 1.45 1.28
CA HIS A 8 -5.94 2.05 0.07
C HIS A 8 -6.40 3.51 -0.03
N LEU A 9 -5.93 4.35 0.91
CA LEU A 9 -6.35 5.75 1.01
C LEU A 9 -5.99 6.60 -0.21
N TYR A 10 -5.07 6.12 -1.06
CA TYR A 10 -4.70 6.76 -2.32
C TYR A 10 -5.72 6.55 -3.45
N TYR A 11 -6.69 5.66 -3.30
CA TYR A 11 -7.76 5.52 -4.28
C TYR A 11 -8.53 6.85 -4.42
N GLU A 12 -8.82 7.23 -5.65
CA GLU A 12 -9.40 8.55 -5.96
C GLU A 12 -10.66 8.84 -5.15
N GLU A 13 -11.53 7.86 -4.98
CA GLU A 13 -12.78 7.98 -4.24
C GLU A 13 -12.57 8.33 -2.76
N LEU A 14 -11.47 7.89 -2.17
CA LEU A 14 -11.11 8.18 -0.78
C LEU A 14 -10.22 9.43 -0.68
N PHE A 15 -9.24 9.53 -1.58
CA PHE A 15 -8.23 10.58 -1.53
C PHE A 15 -8.81 11.98 -1.74
N LYS A 16 -9.82 12.13 -2.60
CA LYS A 16 -10.48 13.41 -2.85
C LYS A 16 -11.14 14.04 -1.61
N ASP A 17 -11.49 13.24 -0.61
CA ASP A 17 -12.05 13.67 0.69
C ASP A 17 -11.29 12.98 1.84
N LEU A 18 -9.97 12.91 1.76
CA LEU A 18 -9.15 12.18 2.73
C LEU A 18 -9.41 12.66 4.17
N ALA A 19 -9.48 13.97 4.40
CA ALA A 19 -9.77 14.52 5.72
C ALA A 19 -11.10 14.01 6.26
N GLY A 20 -12.17 14.07 5.47
CA GLY A 20 -13.49 13.56 5.87
C GLY A 20 -13.50 12.04 6.09
N VAL A 21 -12.75 11.28 5.29
CA VAL A 21 -12.58 9.82 5.49
C VAL A 21 -11.94 9.54 6.84
N LEU A 22 -10.85 10.23 7.17
CA LEU A 22 -10.14 10.06 8.44
C LEU A 22 -10.99 10.49 9.64
N ASP A 23 -11.73 11.60 9.52
CA ASP A 23 -12.63 12.07 10.58
C ASP A 23 -13.72 11.03 10.89
N ARG A 24 -14.38 10.51 9.86
CA ARG A 24 -15.42 9.46 10.04
C ARG A 24 -14.85 8.18 10.63
N ALA A 25 -13.65 7.78 10.23
CA ALA A 25 -12.97 6.62 10.80
C ALA A 25 -12.65 6.86 12.28
N HIS A 26 -12.14 8.04 12.61
CA HIS A 26 -11.82 8.43 13.98
C HIS A 26 -13.05 8.41 14.89
N GLU A 27 -14.19 8.91 14.41
CA GLU A 27 -15.48 8.84 15.13
C GLU A 27 -15.90 7.40 15.47
N GLN A 28 -15.47 6.42 14.67
CA GLN A 28 -15.72 5.00 14.91
C GLN A 28 -14.59 4.31 15.70
N GLY A 29 -13.61 5.09 16.20
CA GLY A 29 -12.51 4.59 17.01
C GLY A 29 -11.31 4.05 16.21
N VAL A 30 -11.29 4.21 14.89
CA VAL A 30 -10.13 3.85 14.06
C VAL A 30 -9.17 5.03 14.01
N ASN A 31 -8.02 4.88 14.67
CA ASN A 31 -7.08 5.99 14.90
C ASN A 31 -5.72 5.79 14.21
N ARG A 32 -5.44 4.60 13.72
CA ARG A 32 -4.22 4.28 12.95
C ARG A 32 -4.57 3.56 11.67
N PHE A 33 -3.72 3.75 10.67
CA PHE A 33 -3.92 3.19 9.34
C PHE A 33 -2.60 2.67 8.78
N ILE A 34 -2.64 1.53 8.10
CA ILE A 34 -1.57 1.10 7.20
C ILE A 34 -2.13 1.17 5.78
N CYS A 35 -1.61 2.13 5.01
CA CYS A 35 -1.97 2.32 3.61
C CYS A 35 -1.11 1.39 2.76
N VAL A 36 -1.75 0.44 2.08
CA VAL A 36 -1.08 -0.69 1.46
C VAL A 36 -0.79 -0.42 -0.02
N GLY A 37 0.49 -0.49 -0.41
CA GLY A 37 0.91 -0.42 -1.80
C GLY A 37 0.74 -1.75 -2.51
N THR A 38 0.30 -1.71 -3.76
CA THR A 38 0.11 -2.90 -4.62
C THR A 38 1.11 -2.97 -5.77
N ASN A 39 1.83 -1.89 -6.00
CA ASN A 39 2.94 -1.73 -6.94
C ASN A 39 3.80 -0.56 -6.47
N ILE A 40 4.90 -0.28 -7.17
CA ILE A 40 5.83 0.79 -6.78
C ILE A 40 5.16 2.17 -6.80
N GLN A 41 4.32 2.46 -7.79
CA GLN A 41 3.63 3.75 -7.86
C GLN A 41 2.66 3.95 -6.70
N ASP A 42 1.85 2.96 -6.39
CA ASP A 42 0.88 3.02 -5.30
C ASP A 42 1.57 3.02 -3.93
N SER A 43 2.71 2.33 -3.81
CA SER A 43 3.58 2.41 -2.62
C SER A 43 4.10 3.83 -2.39
N LYS A 44 4.52 4.52 -3.46
CA LYS A 44 4.94 5.94 -3.39
C LYS A 44 3.78 6.87 -3.02
N LYS A 45 2.58 6.64 -3.55
CA LYS A 45 1.38 7.39 -3.15
C LYS A 45 1.04 7.17 -1.69
N SER A 46 1.07 5.91 -1.23
CA SER A 46 0.86 5.56 0.18
C SER A 46 1.85 6.26 1.09
N LEU A 47 3.13 6.26 0.73
CA LEU A 47 4.18 6.95 1.46
C LEU A 47 3.92 8.47 1.52
N SER A 48 3.52 9.11 0.42
CA SER A 48 3.25 10.55 0.39
C SER A 48 2.12 10.98 1.34
N ILE A 49 1.14 10.11 1.56
CA ILE A 49 0.06 10.36 2.53
C ILE A 49 0.60 10.42 3.96
N THR A 50 1.62 9.64 4.27
CA THR A 50 2.19 9.60 5.63
C THR A 50 2.88 10.90 6.03
N ASP A 51 3.35 11.71 5.08
CA ASP A 51 4.11 12.94 5.35
C ASP A 51 3.32 13.96 6.19
N ASN A 52 2.00 13.98 6.09
CA ASN A 52 1.13 14.93 6.78
C ASN A 52 0.27 14.30 7.89
N HIS A 53 0.50 13.01 8.20
CA HIS A 53 -0.33 12.25 9.13
C HIS A 53 0.53 11.29 9.97
N GLU A 54 0.79 11.64 11.22
CA GLU A 54 1.60 10.83 12.15
C GLU A 54 0.99 9.45 12.48
N ASN A 55 -0.30 9.29 12.25
CA ASN A 55 -1.04 8.05 12.52
C ASN A 55 -1.28 7.18 11.28
N ILE A 56 -0.72 7.58 10.14
CA ILE A 56 -0.77 6.80 8.89
C ILE A 56 0.63 6.27 8.58
N PHE A 57 0.70 4.99 8.36
CA PHE A 57 1.89 4.26 7.93
C PHE A 57 1.63 3.67 6.54
N ALA A 58 2.68 3.18 5.89
CA ALA A 58 2.57 2.59 4.58
C ALA A 58 3.24 1.21 4.51
N SER A 59 2.84 0.42 3.53
CA SER A 59 3.58 -0.75 3.10
C SER A 59 3.91 -0.68 1.62
N THR A 60 4.94 -1.38 1.20
CA THR A 60 5.37 -1.47 -0.19
C THR A 60 5.44 -2.92 -0.63
N GLY A 61 4.96 -3.20 -1.82
CA GLY A 61 4.96 -4.56 -2.38
C GLY A 61 4.42 -4.59 -3.80
N ILE A 62 4.46 -5.78 -4.37
CA ILE A 62 3.89 -6.07 -5.69
C ILE A 62 2.77 -7.08 -5.51
N HIS A 63 1.55 -6.63 -5.72
CA HIS A 63 0.38 -7.52 -5.72
C HIS A 63 0.50 -8.54 -6.87
N PRO A 64 0.08 -9.79 -6.68
CA PRO A 64 0.20 -10.81 -7.74
C PRO A 64 -0.43 -10.44 -9.07
N HIS A 65 -1.48 -9.59 -9.09
CA HIS A 65 -2.07 -9.09 -10.32
C HIS A 65 -1.14 -8.16 -11.11
N ASP A 66 -0.26 -7.44 -10.42
CA ASP A 66 0.66 -6.46 -11.00
C ASP A 66 2.05 -7.05 -11.30
N ALA A 67 2.30 -8.31 -10.95
CA ALA A 67 3.59 -8.96 -11.11
C ALA A 67 4.11 -8.93 -12.57
N LYS A 68 3.20 -9.03 -13.55
CA LYS A 68 3.53 -8.96 -14.98
C LYS A 68 4.04 -7.60 -15.45
N ASP A 69 3.79 -6.53 -14.70
CA ASP A 69 4.05 -5.15 -15.08
C ASP A 69 5.24 -4.53 -14.31
N VAL A 70 5.98 -5.33 -13.53
CA VAL A 70 7.12 -4.83 -12.75
C VAL A 70 8.30 -4.45 -13.65
N SER A 71 9.02 -3.41 -13.25
CA SER A 71 10.30 -3.06 -13.86
C SER A 71 11.42 -3.97 -13.35
N GLU A 72 12.54 -4.05 -14.07
CA GLU A 72 13.72 -4.80 -13.63
C GLU A 72 14.30 -4.28 -12.31
N SER A 73 14.04 -3.01 -11.98
CA SER A 73 14.54 -2.35 -10.76
C SER A 73 13.60 -2.48 -9.55
N PHE A 74 12.51 -3.25 -9.64
CA PHE A 74 11.47 -3.23 -8.59
C PHE A 74 12.00 -3.61 -7.19
N ILE A 75 12.98 -4.48 -7.12
CA ILE A 75 13.61 -4.87 -5.84
C ILE A 75 14.34 -3.67 -5.23
N ASP A 76 15.13 -2.95 -6.03
CA ASP A 76 15.84 -1.76 -5.55
C ASP A 76 14.85 -0.65 -5.15
N ASP A 77 13.76 -0.50 -5.90
CA ASP A 77 12.69 0.45 -5.57
C ASP A 77 12.04 0.12 -4.22
N ILE A 78 11.78 -1.16 -3.94
CA ILE A 78 11.26 -1.61 -2.63
C ILE A 78 12.26 -1.31 -1.53
N TYR A 79 13.54 -1.64 -1.71
CA TYR A 79 14.58 -1.33 -0.72
C TYR A 79 14.65 0.16 -0.41
N ASN A 80 14.65 1.01 -1.43
CA ASN A 80 14.69 2.46 -1.26
C ASN A 80 13.45 2.99 -0.50
N LEU A 81 12.27 2.43 -0.76
CA LEU A 81 11.04 2.80 -0.04
C LEU A 81 11.08 2.37 1.43
N MET A 82 11.71 1.22 1.73
CA MET A 82 11.84 0.73 3.11
C MET A 82 12.80 1.57 3.99
N GLU A 83 13.55 2.51 3.41
CA GLU A 83 14.40 3.43 4.19
C GLU A 83 13.60 4.50 4.96
N TYR A 84 12.33 4.71 4.62
CA TYR A 84 11.46 5.67 5.31
C TYR A 84 10.82 5.05 6.56
N ASP A 85 10.90 5.73 7.70
CA ASP A 85 10.38 5.26 8.99
C ASP A 85 8.88 4.95 8.97
N SER A 86 8.12 5.67 8.14
CA SER A 86 6.68 5.44 7.98
C SER A 86 6.34 4.24 7.08
N MET A 87 7.33 3.67 6.37
CA MET A 87 7.18 2.44 5.61
C MET A 87 7.46 1.25 6.54
N VAL A 88 6.40 0.61 7.03
CA VAL A 88 6.49 -0.32 8.16
C VAL A 88 6.42 -1.80 7.78
N ALA A 89 6.12 -2.11 6.52
CA ALA A 89 5.96 -3.51 6.09
C ALA A 89 6.23 -3.68 4.58
N ILE A 90 6.54 -4.91 4.20
CA ILE A 90 6.51 -5.36 2.80
C ILE A 90 5.17 -6.06 2.56
N GLY A 91 4.37 -5.50 1.68
CA GLY A 91 3.04 -5.94 1.29
C GLY A 91 2.34 -4.84 0.45
N GLU A 92 1.37 -5.17 -0.36
CA GLU A 92 0.71 -6.46 -0.53
C GLU A 92 1.53 -7.35 -1.48
N ILE A 93 1.77 -8.59 -1.08
CA ILE A 93 2.48 -9.59 -1.87
C ILE A 93 1.73 -10.92 -1.80
N GLY A 94 2.04 -11.84 -2.66
CA GLY A 94 1.50 -13.18 -2.62
C GLY A 94 1.28 -13.78 -4.01
N LEU A 95 0.46 -14.83 -4.04
CA LEU A 95 0.16 -15.59 -5.22
C LEU A 95 -1.37 -15.66 -5.42
N ASP A 96 -1.82 -15.40 -6.61
CA ASP A 96 -3.23 -15.52 -7.00
C ASP A 96 -3.35 -16.41 -8.24
N TYR A 97 -3.57 -17.70 -8.01
CA TYR A 97 -3.78 -18.69 -9.06
C TYR A 97 -5.27 -18.85 -9.41
N PHE A 98 -6.16 -18.24 -8.64
CA PHE A 98 -7.59 -18.29 -8.90
C PHE A 98 -8.00 -17.36 -10.05
N ARG A 99 -7.62 -16.08 -9.95
CA ARG A 99 -7.89 -15.09 -11.00
C ARG A 99 -6.87 -15.13 -12.14
N ASN A 100 -5.64 -15.52 -11.83
CA ASN A 100 -4.57 -15.77 -12.79
C ASN A 100 -4.33 -14.60 -13.76
N ILE A 101 -4.34 -13.37 -13.26
CA ILE A 101 -4.16 -12.15 -14.06
C ILE A 101 -2.72 -11.99 -14.52
N SER A 102 -1.75 -12.31 -13.65
CA SER A 102 -0.35 -12.52 -14.04
C SER A 102 -0.06 -14.02 -14.13
N ASP A 103 0.85 -14.39 -15.03
CA ASP A 103 1.29 -15.79 -15.18
C ASP A 103 1.85 -16.33 -13.85
N PRO A 104 1.49 -17.56 -13.42
CA PRO A 104 1.98 -18.16 -12.17
C PRO A 104 3.50 -18.18 -12.02
N GLU A 105 4.25 -18.37 -13.10
CA GLU A 105 5.72 -18.38 -13.02
C GLU A 105 6.26 -16.97 -12.77
N ILE A 106 5.66 -15.93 -13.37
CA ILE A 106 6.01 -14.53 -13.10
C ILE A 106 5.69 -14.15 -11.66
N GLN A 107 4.57 -14.64 -11.11
CA GLN A 107 4.19 -14.36 -9.74
C GLN A 107 5.19 -14.91 -8.70
N LYS A 108 5.96 -15.95 -9.07
CA LYS A 108 6.94 -16.59 -8.18
C LYS A 108 8.31 -15.90 -8.15
N GLU A 109 8.60 -15.08 -9.13
CA GLU A 109 9.86 -14.33 -9.20
C GLU A 109 9.91 -13.22 -8.14
#